data_8805f2642299176d79714f36332d3816
#
_entry.id   8805f2642299176d79714f36332d3816
#
_cell.length_a   1.000
_cell.length_b   1.000
_cell.length_c   1.000
_cell.angle_alpha   90.00
_cell.angle_beta   90.00
_cell.angle_gamma   90.00
#
_symmetry.space_group_name_H-M   'P 1'
#
loop_
_entity.id
_entity.type
_entity.pdbx_description
1 polymer ?
#
loop_
_entity_poly.entity_id
_entity_poly.type
_entity_poly.pdbx_seq_one_letter_code
_entity_poly.pdbx_strand_id
1 'polypeptide(L)'
;MSIFRHAEKVGLQVKAITLPTEADTQRVIDVIGSVNRNAAIHGCLIFRPMGTQIDDAAVCGTLDPAKDVDGITLGSLAGVFTGKAVGYPPCTAEACLKMLDAYDIDPAGKKVCVVGRSLVIGRPVAMMLLARNATVMICHTRIMDAPATH
;
A
#
# COMPACT_ATOMS: atom_id res chain seq x y z
N MET A 1 15.34 -1.58 12.54
CA MET A 1 15.62 -2.99 12.22
C MET A 1 15.45 -3.15 10.70
N SER A 2 16.48 -3.65 10.01
CA SER A 2 16.49 -3.64 8.52
C SER A 2 15.48 -4.64 7.95
N ILE A 3 14.72 -4.24 6.91
CA ILE A 3 13.81 -5.10 6.14
C ILE A 3 14.51 -6.37 5.61
N PHE A 4 15.80 -6.28 5.28
CA PHE A 4 16.63 -7.40 4.84
C PHE A 4 16.68 -8.53 5.87
N ARG A 5 16.84 -8.20 7.16
CA ARG A 5 16.89 -9.18 8.25
C ARG A 5 15.54 -9.91 8.43
N HIS A 6 14.42 -9.22 8.18
CA HIS A 6 13.10 -9.86 8.25
C HIS A 6 12.87 -10.77 7.04
N ALA A 7 13.22 -10.32 5.84
CA ALA A 7 13.11 -11.11 4.64
C ALA A 7 13.92 -12.42 4.74
N GLU A 8 15.15 -12.34 5.24
CA GLU A 8 16.01 -13.51 5.46
C GLU A 8 15.36 -14.53 6.43
N LYS A 9 14.74 -14.05 7.53
CA LYS A 9 14.08 -14.92 8.50
C LYS A 9 12.90 -15.72 7.93
N VAL A 10 12.25 -15.21 6.89
CA VAL A 10 11.13 -15.88 6.21
C VAL A 10 11.54 -16.53 4.89
N GLY A 11 12.85 -16.63 4.63
CA GLY A 11 13.39 -17.30 3.46
C GLY A 11 13.27 -16.52 2.14
N LEU A 12 13.05 -15.21 2.21
CA LEU A 12 13.01 -14.35 1.02
C LEU A 12 14.40 -13.87 0.64
N GLN A 13 14.75 -14.01 -0.64
CA GLN A 13 15.95 -13.40 -1.20
C GLN A 13 15.66 -11.95 -1.59
N VAL A 14 16.44 -11.01 -1.10
CA VAL A 14 16.29 -9.59 -1.40
C VAL A 14 17.46 -9.09 -2.22
N LYS A 15 17.15 -8.47 -3.35
CA LYS A 15 18.10 -7.74 -4.18
C LYS A 15 17.89 -6.24 -4.01
N ALA A 16 18.84 -5.56 -3.38
CA ALA A 16 18.83 -4.09 -3.32
C ALA A 16 19.26 -3.51 -4.67
N ILE A 17 18.47 -2.57 -5.18
CA ILE A 17 18.81 -1.75 -6.35
C ILE A 17 18.97 -0.31 -5.85
N THR A 18 20.20 0.14 -5.77
CA THR A 18 20.52 1.51 -5.34
C THR A 18 20.77 2.36 -6.58
N LEU A 19 20.14 3.50 -6.64
CA LEU A 19 20.34 4.50 -7.69
C LEU A 19 21.14 5.68 -7.15
N PRO A 20 21.92 6.37 -8.01
CA PRO A 20 22.58 7.62 -7.64
C PRO A 20 21.55 8.67 -7.18
N THR A 21 21.98 9.56 -6.28
CA THR A 21 21.10 10.63 -5.74
C THR A 21 20.62 11.58 -6.84
N GLU A 22 21.41 11.76 -7.88
CA GLU A 22 21.15 12.58 -9.07
C GLU A 22 20.28 11.87 -10.13
N ALA A 23 19.85 10.63 -9.90
CA ALA A 23 18.98 9.92 -10.83
C ALA A 23 17.70 10.72 -11.10
N ASP A 24 17.29 10.77 -12.36
CA ASP A 24 16.05 11.38 -12.79
C ASP A 24 14.89 10.35 -12.81
N THR A 25 13.69 10.86 -13.06
CA THR A 25 12.47 10.03 -13.16
C THR A 25 12.62 8.92 -14.20
N GLN A 26 13.20 9.23 -15.37
CA GLN A 26 13.32 8.25 -16.45
C GLN A 26 14.24 7.09 -16.07
N ARG A 27 15.34 7.38 -15.37
CA ARG A 27 16.26 6.35 -14.88
C ARG A 27 15.58 5.39 -13.91
N VAL A 28 14.73 5.91 -13.04
CA VAL A 28 13.95 5.07 -12.09
C VAL A 28 12.94 4.21 -12.85
N ILE A 29 12.20 4.79 -13.82
CA ILE A 29 11.24 4.09 -14.67
C ILE A 29 11.91 2.95 -15.44
N ASP A 30 13.09 3.17 -16.01
CA ASP A 30 13.83 2.14 -16.76
C ASP A 30 14.19 0.95 -15.88
N VAL A 31 14.60 1.23 -14.64
CA VAL A 31 14.89 0.18 -13.63
C VAL A 31 13.63 -0.60 -13.29
N ILE A 32 12.53 0.07 -13.02
CA ILE A 32 11.24 -0.60 -12.72
C ILE A 32 10.77 -1.42 -13.92
N GLY A 33 10.90 -0.88 -15.13
CA GLY A 33 10.61 -1.62 -16.36
C GLY A 33 11.44 -2.90 -16.49
N SER A 34 12.71 -2.88 -16.07
CA SER A 34 13.54 -4.09 -16.02
C SER A 34 13.08 -5.09 -14.95
N VAL A 35 12.64 -4.59 -13.80
CA VAL A 35 12.04 -5.42 -12.72
C VAL A 35 10.75 -6.08 -13.21
N ASN A 36 9.88 -5.34 -13.88
CA ASN A 36 8.63 -5.88 -14.43
C ASN A 36 8.88 -7.04 -15.39
N ARG A 37 9.86 -6.91 -16.27
CA ARG A 37 10.21 -7.94 -17.27
C ARG A 37 10.96 -9.14 -16.71
N ASN A 38 11.52 -9.05 -15.51
CA ASN A 38 12.33 -10.13 -14.94
C ASN A 38 11.43 -11.12 -14.18
N ALA A 39 11.21 -12.29 -14.75
CA ALA A 39 10.40 -13.34 -14.13
C ALA A 39 10.97 -13.90 -12.80
N ALA A 40 12.28 -13.73 -12.55
CA ALA A 40 12.90 -14.15 -11.29
C ALA A 40 12.64 -13.16 -10.14
N ILE A 41 12.08 -11.98 -10.42
CA ILE A 41 11.69 -11.00 -9.41
C ILE A 41 10.17 -11.10 -9.19
N HIS A 42 9.76 -11.56 -8.03
CA HIS A 42 8.37 -11.83 -7.69
C HIS A 42 7.66 -10.63 -7.05
N GLY A 43 8.42 -9.69 -6.47
CA GLY A 43 7.87 -8.50 -5.84
C GLY A 43 8.88 -7.36 -5.82
N CYS A 44 8.39 -6.14 -5.74
CA CYS A 44 9.18 -4.92 -5.68
C CYS A 44 8.65 -3.99 -4.61
N LEU A 45 9.54 -3.52 -3.74
CA LEU A 45 9.27 -2.49 -2.75
C LEU A 45 10.03 -1.23 -3.13
N ILE A 46 9.33 -0.13 -3.29
CA ILE A 46 9.92 1.19 -3.62
C ILE A 46 9.96 2.01 -2.35
N PHE A 47 11.18 2.36 -1.90
CA PHE A 47 11.34 3.24 -0.75
C PHE A 47 11.01 4.69 -1.11
N ARG A 48 10.14 5.29 -0.32
CA ARG A 48 9.71 6.70 -0.45
C ARG A 48 9.89 7.45 0.86
N PRO A 49 10.05 8.80 0.86
CA PRO A 49 10.02 9.65 -0.33
C PRO A 49 11.27 9.49 -1.19
N MET A 50 11.10 9.61 -2.51
CA MET A 50 12.21 9.76 -3.46
C MET A 50 12.67 11.23 -3.52
N GLY A 51 13.77 11.52 -4.18
CA GLY A 51 14.23 12.90 -4.35
C GLY A 51 13.18 13.79 -5.03
N THR A 52 13.21 15.10 -4.75
CA THR A 52 12.23 16.07 -5.29
C THR A 52 12.23 16.19 -6.81
N GLN A 53 13.28 15.73 -7.47
CA GLN A 53 13.41 15.66 -8.94
C GLN A 53 12.66 14.47 -9.55
N ILE A 54 12.14 13.53 -8.72
CA ILE A 54 11.48 12.33 -9.19
C ILE A 54 9.95 12.53 -9.19
N ASP A 55 9.31 12.24 -10.31
CA ASP A 55 7.86 12.11 -10.38
C ASP A 55 7.41 10.78 -9.76
N ASP A 56 7.03 10.83 -8.48
CA ASP A 56 6.57 9.68 -7.69
C ASP A 56 5.37 8.97 -8.36
N ALA A 57 4.46 9.74 -8.95
CA ALA A 57 3.26 9.17 -9.58
C ALA A 57 3.61 8.40 -10.87
N ALA A 58 4.50 8.95 -11.70
CA ALA A 58 4.97 8.28 -12.91
C ALA A 58 5.72 6.99 -12.57
N VAL A 59 6.59 7.03 -11.56
CA VAL A 59 7.36 5.87 -11.09
C VAL A 59 6.43 4.78 -10.56
N CYS A 60 5.51 5.11 -9.63
CA CYS A 60 4.56 4.15 -9.09
C CYS A 60 3.61 3.59 -10.16
N GLY A 61 3.24 4.42 -11.16
CA GLY A 61 2.40 4.00 -12.29
C GLY A 61 3.07 3.02 -13.25
N THR A 62 4.41 2.94 -13.22
CA THR A 62 5.17 2.01 -14.08
C THR A 62 5.26 0.60 -13.48
N LEU A 63 5.19 0.45 -12.17
CA LEU A 63 5.30 -0.86 -11.51
C LEU A 63 4.11 -1.74 -11.85
N ASP A 64 4.38 -2.99 -12.24
CA ASP A 64 3.35 -4.00 -12.45
C ASP A 64 2.62 -4.28 -11.11
N PRO A 65 1.29 -4.14 -11.04
CA PRO A 65 0.52 -4.45 -9.84
C PRO A 65 0.78 -5.86 -9.30
N ALA A 66 1.08 -6.83 -10.16
CA ALA A 66 1.41 -8.19 -9.75
C ALA A 66 2.73 -8.29 -8.96
N LYS A 67 3.57 -7.25 -9.03
CA LYS A 67 4.85 -7.14 -8.29
C LYS A 67 4.84 -6.04 -7.22
N ASP A 68 3.75 -5.32 -7.09
CA ASP A 68 3.57 -4.21 -6.15
C ASP A 68 3.24 -4.72 -4.75
N VAL A 69 4.25 -5.22 -4.04
CA VAL A 69 4.05 -5.82 -2.71
C VAL A 69 3.71 -4.81 -1.59
N ASP A 70 3.75 -3.51 -1.87
CA ASP A 70 3.38 -2.46 -0.92
C ASP A 70 2.00 -1.83 -1.23
N GLY A 71 1.38 -2.22 -2.34
CA GLY A 71 0.04 -1.76 -2.73
C GLY A 71 -0.04 -0.27 -3.07
N ILE A 72 1.03 0.28 -3.68
CA ILE A 72 1.15 1.72 -3.98
C ILE A 72 0.65 2.11 -5.37
N THR A 73 0.51 1.13 -6.28
CA THR A 73 0.08 1.39 -7.65
C THR A 73 -1.42 1.67 -7.74
N LEU A 74 -1.83 2.39 -8.76
CA LEU A 74 -3.26 2.59 -9.03
C LEU A 74 -3.98 1.27 -9.32
N GLY A 75 -3.30 0.29 -9.93
CA GLY A 75 -3.84 -1.05 -10.17
C GLY A 75 -4.14 -1.78 -8.86
N SER A 76 -3.21 -1.78 -7.91
CA SER A 76 -3.41 -2.36 -6.58
C SER A 76 -4.56 -1.68 -5.83
N LEU A 77 -4.61 -0.34 -5.86
CA LEU A 77 -5.71 0.42 -5.23
C LEU A 77 -7.06 0.16 -5.90
N ALA A 78 -7.08 0.00 -7.23
CA ALA A 78 -8.30 -0.39 -7.95
C ALA A 78 -8.77 -1.80 -7.56
N GLY A 79 -7.85 -2.72 -7.32
CA GLY A 79 -8.14 -4.04 -6.77
C GLY A 79 -8.86 -3.95 -5.41
N VAL A 80 -8.32 -3.17 -4.49
CA VAL A 80 -8.94 -2.92 -3.18
C VAL A 80 -10.32 -2.29 -3.31
N PHE A 81 -10.46 -1.27 -4.17
CA PHE A 81 -11.74 -0.58 -4.37
C PHE A 81 -12.81 -1.50 -4.97
N THR A 82 -12.45 -2.34 -5.91
CA THR A 82 -13.39 -3.22 -6.64
C THR A 82 -13.61 -4.58 -5.98
N GLY A 83 -12.79 -4.92 -4.98
CA GLY A 83 -12.77 -6.26 -4.38
C GLY A 83 -12.22 -7.34 -5.31
N LYS A 84 -11.53 -6.97 -6.39
CA LYS A 84 -10.91 -7.92 -7.34
C LYS A 84 -9.47 -8.20 -6.95
N ALA A 85 -9.00 -9.41 -7.26
CA ALA A 85 -7.62 -9.82 -7.04
C ALA A 85 -6.67 -9.19 -8.09
N VAL A 86 -6.45 -7.87 -7.98
CA VAL A 86 -5.51 -7.11 -8.81
C VAL A 86 -4.47 -6.50 -7.88
N GLY A 87 -3.21 -6.89 -8.03
CA GLY A 87 -2.12 -6.45 -7.16
C GLY A 87 -2.30 -6.86 -5.70
N TYR A 88 -1.76 -6.08 -4.81
CA TYR A 88 -1.81 -6.29 -3.36
C TYR A 88 -2.41 -5.08 -2.66
N PRO A 89 -3.14 -5.25 -1.55
CA PRO A 89 -3.59 -4.13 -0.76
C PRO A 89 -2.40 -3.41 -0.10
N PRO A 90 -2.52 -2.10 0.21
CA PRO A 90 -1.49 -1.41 0.99
C PRO A 90 -1.22 -2.13 2.30
N CYS A 91 0.05 -2.45 2.58
CA CYS A 91 0.46 -3.30 3.70
C CYS A 91 -0.09 -2.84 5.06
N THR A 92 -0.09 -1.52 5.32
CA THR A 92 -0.62 -0.97 6.58
C THR A 92 -2.14 -1.15 6.68
N ALA A 93 -2.86 -1.01 5.58
CA ALA A 93 -4.30 -1.23 5.55
C ALA A 93 -4.63 -2.70 5.80
N GLU A 94 -3.92 -3.60 5.15
CA GLU A 94 -4.07 -5.04 5.39
C GLU A 94 -3.73 -5.43 6.83
N ALA A 95 -2.67 -4.86 7.41
CA ALA A 95 -2.29 -5.09 8.80
C ALA A 95 -3.42 -4.72 9.78
N CYS A 96 -4.18 -3.64 9.51
CA CYS A 96 -5.34 -3.29 10.32
C CYS A 96 -6.40 -4.41 10.33
N LEU A 97 -6.70 -5.00 9.16
CA LEU A 97 -7.67 -6.08 9.06
C LEU A 97 -7.15 -7.36 9.72
N LYS A 98 -5.86 -7.68 9.52
CA LYS A 98 -5.21 -8.82 10.19
C LYS A 98 -5.20 -8.67 11.71
N MET A 99 -5.11 -7.44 12.20
CA MET A 99 -5.19 -7.18 13.65
C MET A 99 -6.60 -7.48 14.18
N LEU A 100 -7.66 -7.09 13.46
CA LEU A 100 -9.02 -7.46 13.82
C LEU A 100 -9.19 -8.99 13.86
N ASP A 101 -8.66 -9.68 12.84
CA ASP A 101 -8.69 -11.15 12.79
C ASP A 101 -7.97 -11.77 13.99
N ALA A 102 -6.78 -11.24 14.36
CA ALA A 102 -5.99 -11.75 15.48
C ALA A 102 -6.66 -11.57 16.87
N TYR A 103 -7.59 -10.63 16.98
CA TYR A 103 -8.40 -10.39 18.18
C TYR A 103 -9.83 -10.94 18.08
N ASP A 104 -10.12 -11.76 17.08
CA ASP A 104 -11.45 -12.34 16.83
C ASP A 104 -12.56 -11.28 16.71
N ILE A 105 -12.22 -10.11 16.14
CA ILE A 105 -13.17 -9.01 15.92
C ILE A 105 -13.72 -9.10 14.50
N ASP A 106 -14.92 -9.66 14.35
CA ASP A 106 -15.64 -9.66 13.07
C ASP A 106 -16.29 -8.28 12.83
N PRO A 107 -15.95 -7.56 11.76
CA PRO A 107 -16.56 -6.28 11.43
C PRO A 107 -17.95 -6.40 10.77
N ALA A 108 -18.40 -7.59 10.37
CA ALA A 108 -19.67 -7.77 9.68
C ALA A 108 -20.85 -7.23 10.50
N GLY A 109 -21.71 -6.41 9.88
CA GLY A 109 -22.87 -5.79 10.51
C GLY A 109 -22.52 -4.67 11.52
N LYS A 110 -21.25 -4.37 11.77
CA LYS A 110 -20.84 -3.31 12.69
C LYS A 110 -20.71 -1.96 12.01
N LYS A 111 -20.91 -0.90 12.79
CA LYS A 111 -20.57 0.48 12.39
C LYS A 111 -19.12 0.75 12.76
N VAL A 112 -18.31 1.08 11.78
CA VAL A 112 -16.88 1.34 11.95
C VAL A 112 -16.56 2.76 11.52
N CYS A 113 -15.85 3.50 12.37
CA CYS A 113 -15.35 4.82 12.06
C CYS A 113 -13.86 4.74 11.73
N VAL A 114 -13.48 5.17 10.52
CA VAL A 114 -12.09 5.29 10.08
C VAL A 114 -11.68 6.75 10.16
N VAL A 115 -10.74 7.08 11.04
CA VAL A 115 -10.22 8.44 11.19
C VAL A 115 -9.01 8.63 10.27
N GLY A 116 -9.21 9.34 9.17
CA GLY A 116 -8.22 9.57 8.13
C GLY A 116 -8.70 9.14 6.75
N ARG A 117 -8.14 9.77 5.70
CA ARG A 117 -8.55 9.53 4.32
C ARG A 117 -7.38 9.44 3.33
N SER A 118 -6.21 9.02 3.81
CA SER A 118 -5.04 8.84 2.95
C SER A 118 -5.26 7.69 1.95
N LEU A 119 -4.56 7.74 0.82
CA LEU A 119 -4.55 6.65 -0.13
C LEU A 119 -3.79 5.42 0.37
N VAL A 120 -2.91 5.61 1.35
CA VAL A 120 -2.06 4.55 1.89
C VAL A 120 -2.77 3.74 2.99
N ILE A 121 -3.64 4.38 3.79
CA ILE A 121 -4.27 3.74 4.96
C ILE A 121 -5.78 3.92 4.96
N GLY A 122 -6.27 5.16 5.13
CA GLY A 122 -7.67 5.41 5.47
C GLY A 122 -8.66 4.93 4.42
N ARG A 123 -8.46 5.28 3.16
CA ARG A 123 -9.33 4.83 2.06
C ARG A 123 -9.26 3.32 1.84
N PRO A 124 -8.06 2.70 1.74
CA PRO A 124 -7.96 1.25 1.61
C PRO A 124 -8.62 0.49 2.78
N VAL A 125 -8.36 0.87 4.03
CA VAL A 125 -9.00 0.25 5.20
C VAL A 125 -10.53 0.33 5.11
N ALA A 126 -11.07 1.49 4.75
CA ALA A 126 -12.51 1.67 4.62
C ALA A 126 -13.12 0.74 3.56
N MET A 127 -12.48 0.61 2.40
CA MET A 127 -12.93 -0.30 1.34
C MET A 127 -12.82 -1.77 1.75
N MET A 128 -11.74 -2.14 2.41
CA MET A 128 -11.54 -3.51 2.89
C MET A 128 -12.55 -3.88 4.00
N LEU A 129 -12.90 -2.95 4.89
CA LEU A 129 -13.96 -3.13 5.89
C LEU A 129 -15.35 -3.24 5.25
N LEU A 130 -15.63 -2.41 4.22
CA LEU A 130 -16.85 -2.49 3.46
C LEU A 130 -17.00 -3.87 2.78
N ALA A 131 -15.90 -4.38 2.20
CA ALA A 131 -15.87 -5.71 1.60
C ALA A 131 -16.12 -6.84 2.64
N ARG A 132 -15.90 -6.58 3.93
CA ARG A 132 -16.24 -7.46 5.05
C ARG A 132 -17.62 -7.17 5.66
N ASN A 133 -18.52 -6.51 4.92
CA ASN A 133 -19.88 -6.19 5.34
C ASN A 133 -19.99 -5.24 6.55
N ALA A 134 -18.99 -4.41 6.80
CA ALA A 134 -19.10 -3.33 7.78
C ALA A 134 -19.84 -2.11 7.18
N THR A 135 -20.54 -1.35 8.03
CA THR A 135 -20.98 0.00 7.69
C THR A 135 -19.87 0.98 8.07
N VAL A 136 -19.25 1.62 7.07
CA VAL A 136 -18.05 2.42 7.30
C VAL A 136 -18.33 3.92 7.19
N MET A 137 -17.89 4.67 8.19
CA MET A 137 -17.85 6.13 8.19
C MET A 137 -16.40 6.59 8.16
N ILE A 138 -16.06 7.50 7.24
CA ILE A 138 -14.72 8.10 7.16
C ILE A 138 -14.76 9.51 7.73
N CYS A 139 -14.01 9.74 8.80
CA CYS A 139 -13.83 11.04 9.43
C CYS A 139 -12.47 11.65 9.06
N HIS A 140 -12.40 12.96 8.99
CA HIS A 140 -11.17 13.70 8.70
C HIS A 140 -11.19 15.11 9.32
N THR A 141 -10.06 15.79 9.35
CA THR A 141 -9.86 17.09 10.03
C THR A 141 -10.72 18.25 9.51
N ARG A 142 -11.43 18.08 8.39
CA ARG A 142 -12.33 19.10 7.84
C ARG A 142 -13.82 18.76 8.07
N ILE A 143 -14.13 17.94 9.05
CA ILE A 143 -15.51 17.67 9.47
C ILE A 143 -15.96 18.86 10.34
N MET A 144 -17.17 19.39 10.08
CA MET A 144 -17.64 20.61 10.76
C MET A 144 -18.09 20.34 12.20
N ASP A 145 -18.47 19.11 12.54
CA ASP A 145 -18.97 18.71 13.86
C ASP A 145 -18.13 17.54 14.43
N ALA A 146 -16.80 17.66 14.38
CA ALA A 146 -15.96 16.71 15.08
C ALA A 146 -16.24 16.83 16.58
N PRO A 147 -16.68 15.76 17.28
CA PRO A 147 -16.81 15.83 18.73
C PRO A 147 -15.46 16.23 19.31
N ALA A 148 -15.47 17.18 20.25
CA ALA A 148 -14.28 17.58 20.96
C ALA A 148 -13.63 16.32 21.56
N THR A 149 -12.44 15.97 21.11
CA THR A 149 -11.64 14.92 21.73
C THR A 149 -11.16 15.46 23.06
N HIS A 150 -11.79 15.02 24.14
CA HIS A 150 -11.29 15.18 25.51
C HIS A 150 -10.24 14.11 25.78
#